data_fa6fa2e49aa2a326592df7335a166110
#
_entry.id   fa6fa2e49aa2a326592df7335a166110
#
_cell.length_a   1.000
_cell.length_b   1.000
_cell.length_c   1.000
_cell.angle_alpha   90.00
_cell.angle_beta   90.00
_cell.angle_gamma   90.00
#
_symmetry.space_group_name_H-M   'P 1'
#
loop_
_entity.id
_entity.type
_entity.pdbx_description
1 polymer ?
#
loop_
_entity_poly.entity_id
_entity_poly.type
_entity_poly.pdbx_seq_one_letter_code
_entity_poly.pdbx_strand_id
1 'polypeptide(L)'
;MNKLVLTVGLLNYLTYAVVVRRHFSSATTPGAVRYGIIASCVGLAAFIYLMLRNEYTIAALVAALAIFAACLALFLWTATTTRSKRLRQAFDPGSPGPVVQTGPYRYLRHPFYASYILFWLACIVATLHPLMVIFLAAFGALYLIAAYREERSFETSPFAEE
;
A
#
# COMPACT_ATOMS: atom_id res chain seq x y z
N MET A 1 12.46 -13.30 17.57
CA MET A 1 11.28 -13.16 16.71
C MET A 1 11.06 -11.72 16.26
N ASN A 2 11.11 -10.73 17.15
CA ASN A 2 10.93 -9.29 16.80
C ASN A 2 11.82 -8.85 15.63
N LYS A 3 13.11 -9.18 15.66
CA LYS A 3 14.06 -8.83 14.57
C LYS A 3 13.64 -9.40 13.22
N LEU A 4 13.09 -10.61 13.18
CA LEU A 4 12.61 -11.23 11.94
C LEU A 4 11.40 -10.47 11.39
N VAL A 5 10.40 -10.18 12.21
CA VAL A 5 9.20 -9.42 11.84
C VAL A 5 9.60 -8.02 11.36
N LEU A 6 10.50 -7.34 12.06
CA LEU A 6 11.03 -6.05 11.68
C LEU A 6 11.71 -6.11 10.30
N THR A 7 12.58 -7.10 10.08
CA THR A 7 13.28 -7.28 8.80
C THR A 7 12.30 -7.51 7.66
N VAL A 8 11.31 -8.39 7.85
CA VAL A 8 10.28 -8.68 6.85
C VAL A 8 9.44 -7.43 6.56
N GLY A 9 9.02 -6.67 7.57
CA GLY A 9 8.31 -5.41 7.40
C GLY A 9 9.11 -4.37 6.60
N LEU A 10 10.40 -4.21 6.93
CA LEU A 10 11.31 -3.32 6.19
C LEU A 10 11.49 -3.74 4.73
N LEU A 11 11.69 -5.04 4.47
CA LEU A 11 11.80 -5.56 3.11
C LEU A 11 10.52 -5.33 2.30
N ASN A 12 9.34 -5.53 2.90
CA ASN A 12 8.06 -5.20 2.26
C ASN A 12 8.01 -3.72 1.87
N TYR A 13 8.29 -2.83 2.83
CA TYR A 13 8.26 -1.39 2.60
C TYR A 13 9.23 -0.95 1.50
N LEU A 14 10.46 -1.44 1.53
CA LEU A 14 11.46 -1.15 0.51
C LEU A 14 11.05 -1.68 -0.87
N THR A 15 10.47 -2.89 -0.92
CA THR A 15 9.93 -3.45 -2.17
C THR A 15 8.86 -2.55 -2.74
N TYR A 16 7.93 -2.07 -1.91
CA TYR A 16 6.89 -1.12 -2.34
C TYR A 16 7.51 0.17 -2.88
N ALA A 17 8.45 0.76 -2.17
CA ALA A 17 9.10 2.00 -2.59
C ALA A 17 9.82 1.85 -3.93
N VAL A 18 10.58 0.76 -4.14
CA VAL A 18 11.31 0.49 -5.38
C VAL A 18 10.36 0.22 -6.53
N VAL A 19 9.36 -0.64 -6.33
CA VAL A 19 8.41 -1.01 -7.39
C VAL A 19 7.56 0.19 -7.78
N VAL A 20 7.01 0.95 -6.83
CA VAL A 20 6.22 2.15 -7.11
C VAL A 20 7.02 3.16 -7.95
N ARG A 21 8.28 3.44 -7.58
CA ARG A 21 9.14 4.35 -8.35
C ARG A 21 9.40 3.90 -9.79
N ARG A 22 9.43 2.57 -10.04
CA ARG A 22 9.70 2.01 -11.37
C ARG A 22 8.42 1.81 -12.20
N HIS A 23 7.30 1.62 -11.53
CA HIS A 23 6.05 1.16 -12.14
C HIS A 23 5.12 2.32 -12.49
N PHE A 24 5.11 3.36 -11.66
CA PHE A 24 4.26 4.51 -11.87
C PHE A 24 5.03 5.65 -12.54
N SER A 25 4.46 6.18 -13.62
CA SER A 25 4.99 7.35 -14.32
C SER A 25 4.08 8.55 -14.11
N SER A 26 4.60 9.62 -13.54
CA SER A 26 3.93 10.92 -13.48
C SER A 26 4.93 12.00 -13.82
N ALA A 27 4.50 13.01 -14.55
CA ALA A 27 5.33 14.17 -14.89
C ALA A 27 5.76 14.94 -13.63
N THR A 28 4.88 14.97 -12.62
CA THR A 28 5.14 15.56 -11.30
C THR A 28 4.50 14.70 -10.23
N THR A 29 5.15 14.57 -9.07
CA THR A 29 4.55 13.88 -7.92
C THR A 29 3.49 14.78 -7.29
N PRO A 30 2.19 14.38 -7.30
CA PRO A 30 1.15 15.18 -6.67
C PRO A 30 1.45 15.45 -5.19
N GLY A 31 1.06 16.61 -4.67
CA GLY A 31 1.30 17.00 -3.28
C GLY A 31 0.78 15.96 -2.27
N ALA A 32 -0.42 15.42 -2.50
CA ALA A 32 -1.00 14.39 -1.65
C ALA A 32 -0.13 13.12 -1.57
N VAL A 33 0.47 12.68 -2.69
CA VAL A 33 1.41 11.55 -2.72
C VAL A 33 2.67 11.87 -1.92
N ARG A 34 3.21 13.08 -2.06
CA ARG A 34 4.39 13.52 -1.31
C ARG A 34 4.15 13.51 0.19
N TYR A 35 3.02 14.05 0.66
CA TYR A 35 2.65 13.99 2.07
C TYR A 35 2.40 12.56 2.55
N GLY A 36 1.79 11.72 1.72
CA GLY A 36 1.62 10.29 2.00
C GLY A 36 2.96 9.56 2.19
N ILE A 37 3.97 9.85 1.35
CA ILE A 37 5.32 9.29 1.50
C ILE A 37 5.95 9.74 2.83
N ILE A 38 5.89 11.03 3.17
CA ILE A 38 6.44 11.55 4.44
C ILE A 38 5.74 10.86 5.62
N ALA A 39 4.41 10.82 5.63
CA ALA A 39 3.64 10.16 6.68
C ALA A 39 3.98 8.66 6.80
N SER A 40 4.19 7.96 5.67
CA SER A 40 4.57 6.55 5.70
C SER A 40 5.98 6.32 6.26
N CYS A 41 6.92 7.22 6.00
CA CYS A 41 8.24 7.17 6.63
C CYS A 41 8.15 7.38 8.15
N VAL A 42 7.30 8.31 8.61
CA VAL A 42 7.06 8.53 10.05
C VAL A 42 6.41 7.30 10.69
N GLY A 43 5.40 6.72 10.04
CA GLY A 43 4.76 5.48 10.52
C GLY A 43 5.71 4.30 10.58
N LEU A 44 6.58 4.16 9.57
CA LEU A 44 7.62 3.14 9.57
C LEU A 44 8.63 3.36 10.72
N ALA A 45 9.07 4.58 10.96
CA ALA A 45 9.96 4.91 12.06
C ALA A 45 9.31 4.59 13.44
N ALA A 46 8.02 4.88 13.59
CA ALA A 46 7.25 4.51 14.77
C ALA A 46 7.17 2.97 14.93
N PHE A 47 6.90 2.23 13.86
CA PHE A 47 6.91 0.76 13.86
C PHE A 47 8.26 0.20 14.29
N ILE A 48 9.37 0.69 13.70
CA ILE A 48 10.74 0.31 14.07
C ILE A 48 10.98 0.56 15.56
N TYR A 49 10.66 1.77 16.03
CA TYR A 49 10.83 2.14 17.44
C TYR A 49 10.08 1.17 18.36
N LEU A 50 8.80 0.90 18.09
CA LEU A 50 7.99 -0.01 18.89
C LEU A 50 8.57 -1.43 18.90
N MET A 51 8.98 -1.96 17.74
CA MET A 51 9.56 -3.29 17.62
C MET A 51 10.90 -3.47 18.32
N LEU A 52 11.66 -2.39 18.49
CA LEU A 52 12.96 -2.41 19.19
C LEU A 52 12.84 -2.22 20.70
N ARG A 53 11.76 -1.59 21.17
CA ARG A 53 11.62 -1.20 22.59
C ARG A 53 10.73 -2.12 23.40
N ASN A 54 9.95 -2.97 22.77
CA ASN A 54 8.97 -3.83 23.44
C ASN A 54 9.13 -5.30 23.04
N GLU A 55 8.69 -6.17 23.93
CA GLU A 55 8.55 -7.60 23.69
C GLU A 55 7.10 -7.91 23.29
N TYR A 56 6.93 -8.82 22.34
CA TYR A 56 5.61 -9.19 21.80
C TYR A 56 5.39 -10.70 21.87
N THR A 57 4.13 -11.12 21.95
CA THR A 57 3.77 -12.54 21.96
C THR A 57 4.14 -13.22 20.65
N ILE A 58 4.57 -14.46 20.72
CA ILE A 58 4.91 -15.26 19.53
C ILE A 58 3.71 -15.34 18.58
N ALA A 59 2.50 -15.50 19.13
CA ALA A 59 1.27 -15.57 18.32
C ALA A 59 1.05 -14.30 17.48
N ALA A 60 1.21 -13.11 18.08
CA ALA A 60 1.09 -11.84 17.36
C ALA A 60 2.16 -11.70 16.25
N LEU A 61 3.39 -12.09 16.56
CA LEU A 61 4.50 -12.02 15.60
C LEU A 61 4.31 -12.98 14.41
N VAL A 62 3.82 -14.21 14.67
CA VAL A 62 3.52 -15.20 13.62
C VAL A 62 2.35 -14.72 12.76
N ALA A 63 1.28 -14.19 13.37
CA ALA A 63 0.15 -13.64 12.64
C ALA A 63 0.58 -12.46 11.76
N ALA A 64 1.41 -11.56 12.28
CA ALA A 64 1.96 -10.44 11.52
C ALA A 64 2.81 -10.90 10.32
N LEU A 65 3.65 -11.92 10.48
CA LEU A 65 4.43 -12.50 9.38
C LEU A 65 3.54 -13.07 8.28
N ALA A 66 2.45 -13.75 8.64
CA ALA A 66 1.49 -14.26 7.66
C ALA A 66 0.83 -13.12 6.88
N ILE A 67 0.44 -12.02 7.56
CA ILE A 67 -0.14 -10.86 6.89
C ILE A 67 0.90 -10.14 6.02
N PHE A 68 2.15 -9.98 6.47
CA PHE A 68 3.22 -9.42 5.65
C PHE A 68 3.48 -10.25 4.40
N ALA A 69 3.45 -11.58 4.49
CA ALA A 69 3.59 -12.45 3.33
C ALA A 69 2.42 -12.28 2.35
N ALA A 70 1.19 -12.26 2.86
CA ALA A 70 -0.01 -12.07 2.05
C ALA A 70 -0.03 -10.71 1.33
N CYS A 71 0.32 -9.63 2.04
CA CYS A 71 0.35 -8.29 1.43
C CYS A 71 1.45 -8.17 0.37
N LEU A 72 2.64 -8.75 0.60
CA LEU A 72 3.71 -8.79 -0.39
C LEU A 72 3.31 -9.61 -1.62
N ALA A 73 2.70 -10.77 -1.42
CA ALA A 73 2.21 -11.62 -2.52
C ALA A 73 1.16 -10.87 -3.37
N LEU A 74 0.17 -10.24 -2.74
CA LEU A 74 -0.83 -9.43 -3.44
C LEU A 74 -0.19 -8.27 -4.21
N PHE A 75 0.75 -7.55 -3.57
CA PHE A 75 1.44 -6.43 -4.20
C PHE A 75 2.25 -6.86 -5.43
N LEU A 76 3.05 -7.93 -5.32
CA LEU A 76 3.85 -8.44 -6.43
C LEU A 76 2.99 -9.02 -7.54
N TRP A 77 1.89 -9.72 -7.21
CA TRP A 77 0.92 -10.17 -8.20
C TRP A 77 0.31 -9.00 -8.96
N THR A 78 -0.07 -7.93 -8.26
CA THR A 78 -0.59 -6.71 -8.89
C THR A 78 0.46 -6.06 -9.80
N ALA A 79 1.69 -5.89 -9.30
CA ALA A 79 2.76 -5.28 -10.05
C ALA A 79 3.16 -6.08 -11.30
N THR A 80 3.19 -7.40 -11.23
CA THR A 80 3.48 -8.26 -12.39
C THR A 80 2.35 -8.22 -13.42
N THR A 81 1.10 -8.21 -12.99
CA THR A 81 -0.07 -8.10 -13.87
C THR A 81 -0.08 -6.77 -14.65
N THR A 82 0.38 -5.71 -14.05
CA THR A 82 0.35 -4.36 -14.64
C THR A 82 1.70 -3.92 -15.24
N ARG A 83 2.70 -4.80 -15.28
CA ARG A 83 4.07 -4.46 -15.70
C ARG A 83 4.16 -3.88 -17.12
N SER A 84 3.33 -4.35 -18.04
CA SER A 84 3.27 -3.84 -19.42
C SER A 84 2.45 -2.57 -19.58
N LYS A 85 1.73 -2.16 -18.54
CA LYS A 85 0.84 -1.00 -18.55
C LYS A 85 1.46 0.09 -17.70
N ARG A 86 1.69 1.27 -18.30
CA ARG A 86 2.16 2.44 -17.53
C ARG A 86 1.00 2.98 -16.69
N LEU A 87 0.95 2.58 -15.44
CA LEU A 87 -0.04 3.11 -14.49
C LEU A 87 0.37 4.54 -14.06
N ARG A 88 -0.63 5.36 -13.81
CA ARG A 88 -0.43 6.72 -13.26
C ARG A 88 -0.46 6.68 -11.73
N GLN A 89 0.18 7.65 -11.10
CA GLN A 89 0.13 7.78 -9.64
C GLN A 89 -1.25 8.25 -9.19
N ALA A 90 -1.64 7.85 -7.99
CA ALA A 90 -2.80 8.39 -7.30
C ALA A 90 -2.80 9.93 -7.33
N PHE A 91 -3.97 10.53 -7.49
CA PHE A 91 -4.16 11.99 -7.58
C PHE A 91 -3.50 12.67 -8.80
N ASP A 92 -3.03 11.95 -9.79
CA ASP A 92 -2.55 12.54 -11.05
C ASP A 92 -3.76 13.04 -11.87
N PRO A 93 -3.80 14.34 -12.26
CA PRO A 93 -4.95 14.93 -12.95
C PRO A 93 -5.10 14.50 -14.41
N GLY A 94 -4.23 13.64 -14.93
CA GLY A 94 -4.32 13.18 -16.32
C GLY A 94 -5.45 12.19 -16.57
N SER A 95 -5.81 12.00 -17.85
CA SER A 95 -6.84 11.05 -18.25
C SER A 95 -6.52 9.64 -17.77
N PRO A 96 -7.53 8.88 -17.29
CA PRO A 96 -7.34 7.50 -16.90
C PRO A 96 -6.84 6.65 -18.07
N GLY A 97 -5.98 5.69 -17.77
CA GLY A 97 -5.52 4.70 -18.75
C GLY A 97 -6.55 3.57 -18.93
N PRO A 98 -6.25 2.59 -19.81
CA PRO A 98 -7.17 1.48 -20.07
C PRO A 98 -7.42 0.67 -18.78
N VAL A 99 -8.67 0.21 -18.62
CA VAL A 99 -9.10 -0.60 -17.47
C VAL A 99 -8.36 -1.94 -17.46
N VAL A 100 -7.83 -2.31 -16.29
CA VAL A 100 -7.18 -3.61 -16.08
C VAL A 100 -8.19 -4.56 -15.44
N GLN A 101 -8.55 -5.64 -16.13
CA GLN A 101 -9.52 -6.64 -15.65
C GLN A 101 -8.90 -8.02 -15.41
N THR A 102 -7.56 -8.13 -15.39
CA THR A 102 -6.83 -9.41 -15.25
C THR A 102 -6.11 -9.50 -13.92
N GLY A 103 -5.70 -10.70 -13.52
CA GLY A 103 -4.99 -10.94 -12.28
C GLY A 103 -5.82 -10.56 -11.05
N PRO A 104 -5.25 -9.86 -10.06
CA PRO A 104 -5.96 -9.47 -8.83
C PRO A 104 -7.11 -8.49 -9.10
N TYR A 105 -7.09 -7.75 -10.23
CA TYR A 105 -8.17 -6.84 -10.63
C TYR A 105 -9.50 -7.54 -10.96
N ARG A 106 -9.50 -8.86 -11.13
CA ARG A 106 -10.74 -9.65 -11.24
C ARG A 106 -11.53 -9.70 -9.93
N TYR A 107 -10.85 -9.50 -8.79
CA TYR A 107 -11.41 -9.65 -7.45
C TYR A 107 -11.45 -8.34 -6.66
N LEU A 108 -10.50 -7.44 -6.94
CA LEU A 108 -10.33 -6.18 -6.22
C LEU A 108 -10.18 -5.04 -7.23
N ARG A 109 -10.92 -3.96 -7.05
CA ARG A 109 -10.79 -2.75 -7.89
C ARG A 109 -9.44 -2.06 -7.68
N HIS A 110 -8.95 -2.01 -6.43
CA HIS A 110 -7.72 -1.31 -6.05
C HIS A 110 -6.75 -2.24 -5.29
N PRO A 111 -6.15 -3.26 -5.95
CA PRO A 111 -5.33 -4.26 -5.27
C PRO A 111 -4.03 -3.69 -4.69
N PHE A 112 -3.46 -2.61 -5.26
CA PHE A 112 -2.34 -1.89 -4.65
C PHE A 112 -2.74 -1.27 -3.30
N TYR A 113 -3.89 -0.58 -3.22
CA TYR A 113 -4.36 0.02 -1.97
C TYR A 113 -4.68 -1.04 -0.92
N ALA A 114 -5.27 -2.16 -1.33
CA ALA A 114 -5.52 -3.28 -0.44
C ALA A 114 -4.20 -3.83 0.16
N SER A 115 -3.14 -3.96 -0.63
CA SER A 115 -1.84 -4.40 -0.12
C SER A 115 -1.22 -3.41 0.87
N TYR A 116 -1.36 -2.11 0.66
CA TYR A 116 -0.87 -1.10 1.60
C TYR A 116 -1.67 -1.10 2.92
N ILE A 117 -2.98 -1.29 2.86
CA ILE A 117 -3.83 -1.44 4.05
C ILE A 117 -3.41 -2.68 4.85
N LEU A 118 -3.18 -3.82 4.17
CA LEU A 118 -2.69 -5.05 4.80
C LEU A 118 -1.32 -4.87 5.45
N PHE A 119 -0.43 -4.07 4.86
CA PHE A 119 0.86 -3.73 5.46
C PHE A 119 0.70 -3.04 6.82
N TRP A 120 -0.14 -2.00 6.89
CA TRP A 120 -0.39 -1.29 8.16
C TRP A 120 -1.14 -2.17 9.17
N LEU A 121 -2.03 -3.05 8.70
CA LEU A 121 -2.68 -4.05 9.56
C LEU A 121 -1.65 -5.02 10.15
N ALA A 122 -0.66 -5.49 9.36
CA ALA A 122 0.42 -6.32 9.87
C ALA A 122 1.24 -5.60 10.95
N CYS A 123 1.51 -4.30 10.79
CA CYS A 123 2.18 -3.48 11.81
C CYS A 123 1.35 -3.39 13.10
N ILE A 124 0.00 -3.26 13.00
CA ILE A 124 -0.89 -3.29 14.17
C ILE A 124 -0.80 -4.64 14.87
N VAL A 125 -0.96 -5.74 14.12
CA VAL A 125 -0.95 -7.09 14.69
C VAL A 125 0.40 -7.42 15.33
N ALA A 126 1.50 -6.96 14.74
CA ALA A 126 2.84 -7.15 15.31
C ALA A 126 3.04 -6.41 16.63
N THR A 127 2.50 -5.20 16.75
CA THR A 127 2.79 -4.30 17.90
C THR A 127 1.65 -4.21 18.90
N LEU A 128 0.42 -4.54 18.48
CA LEU A 128 -0.82 -4.34 19.26
C LEU A 128 -0.91 -2.94 19.89
N HIS A 129 -0.33 -1.94 19.21
CA HIS A 129 -0.18 -0.59 19.74
C HIS A 129 -1.13 0.39 19.05
N PRO A 130 -1.89 1.23 19.81
CA PRO A 130 -2.90 2.14 19.24
C PRO A 130 -2.33 3.16 18.25
N LEU A 131 -1.06 3.53 18.37
CA LEU A 131 -0.38 4.41 17.42
C LEU A 131 -0.44 3.84 15.98
N MET A 132 -0.30 2.53 15.81
CA MET A 132 -0.39 1.91 14.48
C MET A 132 -1.81 1.93 13.91
N VAL A 133 -2.83 1.92 14.78
CA VAL A 133 -4.23 2.09 14.38
C VAL A 133 -4.47 3.47 13.77
N ILE A 134 -3.85 4.51 14.32
CA ILE A 134 -3.92 5.88 13.78
C ILE A 134 -3.34 5.92 12.36
N PHE A 135 -2.20 5.28 12.12
CA PHE A 135 -1.62 5.20 10.78
C PHE A 135 -2.51 4.42 9.82
N LEU A 136 -3.06 3.27 10.23
CA LEU A 136 -4.00 2.51 9.39
C LEU A 136 -5.23 3.36 9.04
N ALA A 137 -5.82 4.06 10.00
CA ALA A 137 -6.99 4.91 9.76
C ALA A 137 -6.66 6.07 8.80
N ALA A 138 -5.52 6.75 9.00
CA ALA A 138 -5.08 7.85 8.15
C ALA A 138 -4.80 7.38 6.71
N PHE A 139 -4.07 6.28 6.53
CA PHE A 139 -3.80 5.75 5.21
C PHE A 139 -5.04 5.11 4.57
N GLY A 140 -5.89 4.44 5.35
CA GLY A 140 -7.17 3.91 4.88
C GLY A 140 -8.04 5.04 4.31
N ALA A 141 -8.18 6.16 5.04
CA ALA A 141 -8.91 7.33 4.55
C ALA A 141 -8.27 7.91 3.27
N LEU A 142 -6.93 8.04 3.24
CA LEU A 142 -6.22 8.53 2.05
C LEU A 142 -6.48 7.64 0.82
N TYR A 143 -6.40 6.32 0.97
CA TYR A 143 -6.62 5.38 -0.14
C TYR A 143 -8.09 5.32 -0.57
N LEU A 144 -9.04 5.44 0.36
CA LEU A 144 -10.46 5.53 0.02
C LEU A 144 -10.77 6.82 -0.78
N ILE A 145 -10.18 7.95 -0.37
CA ILE A 145 -10.32 9.22 -1.11
C ILE A 145 -9.67 9.10 -2.50
N ALA A 146 -8.50 8.45 -2.60
CA ALA A 146 -7.84 8.23 -3.87
C ALA A 146 -8.69 7.35 -4.80
N ALA A 147 -9.17 6.21 -4.30
CA ALA A 147 -10.03 5.29 -5.02
C ALA A 147 -11.32 5.98 -5.54
N TYR A 148 -12.00 6.72 -4.66
CA TYR A 148 -13.19 7.46 -5.03
C TYR A 148 -12.93 8.48 -6.14
N ARG A 149 -11.80 9.21 -6.07
CA ARG A 149 -11.42 10.18 -7.12
C ARG A 149 -11.07 9.50 -8.45
N GLU A 150 -10.38 8.37 -8.39
CA GLU A 150 -10.06 7.56 -9.56
C GLU A 150 -11.35 7.03 -10.22
N GLU A 151 -12.27 6.45 -9.46
CA GLU A 151 -13.55 5.94 -9.98
C GLU A 151 -14.37 7.07 -10.62
N ARG A 152 -14.49 8.21 -9.97
CA ARG A 152 -15.20 9.37 -10.53
C ARG A 152 -14.56 9.92 -11.80
N SER A 153 -13.24 9.86 -11.89
CA SER A 153 -12.50 10.27 -13.10
C SER A 153 -12.73 9.30 -14.27
N PHE A 154 -12.95 8.01 -13.99
CA PHE A 154 -13.34 7.03 -15.01
C PHE A 154 -14.75 7.26 -15.54
N GLU A 155 -15.72 7.58 -14.70
CA GLU A 155 -17.10 7.87 -15.12
C GLU A 155 -17.21 9.03 -16.12
N THR A 156 -16.27 9.96 -16.08
CA THR A 156 -16.21 11.13 -16.98
C THR A 156 -15.27 10.92 -18.19
N SER A 157 -14.68 9.73 -18.32
CA SER A 157 -13.70 9.42 -19.37
C SER A 157 -14.34 8.76 -20.59
N PRO A 158 -13.68 8.80 -21.78
CA PRO A 158 -14.12 8.06 -22.96
C PRO A 158 -14.18 6.52 -22.77
N PHE A 159 -13.61 5.99 -21.69
CA PHE A 159 -13.57 4.55 -21.35
C PHE A 159 -14.70 4.15 -20.39
N ALA A 160 -15.68 5.01 -20.13
CA ALA A 160 -16.80 4.75 -19.22
C ALA A 160 -17.78 3.67 -19.77
N GLU A 161 -17.73 3.39 -21.08
CA GLU A 161 -18.62 2.44 -21.75
C GLU A 161 -17.98 1.04 -21.94
N GLU A 162 -16.73 0.81 -21.52
CA GLU A 162 -16.07 -0.49 -21.50
C GLU A 162 -16.22 -1.22 -20.15
#